data_9680d6c2a4f29c7bae93d45d58afd772
#
_entry.id   9680d6c2a4f29c7bae93d45d58afd772
#
_cell.length_a   1.000
_cell.length_b   1.000
_cell.length_c   1.000
_cell.angle_alpha   90.00
_cell.angle_beta   90.00
_cell.angle_gamma   90.00
#
_symmetry.space_group_name_H-M   'P 1'
#
loop_
_entity.id
_entity.type
_entity.pdbx_description
1 polymer ?
#
loop_
_entity_poly.entity_id
_entity_poly.type
_entity_poly.pdbx_seq_one_letter_code
_entity_poly.pdbx_strand_id
1 'polypeptide(L)'
;MNLRDRNRSAAEIPTSSMADIAFLLIIFFMLTAVFATTEGLEFDLPEDDPTQLDVQPEEAIHIKILGEGQHVVDKTPMTLEEMGGYVQMKMQQSPDKPVIIQTEANVPYFVMIDVFDLLKYLQVQNISIPTRTEIERWKAFGIFE
;
A
#
# COMPACT_ATOMS: atom_id res chain seq x y z
N MET A 1 80.87 16.40 5.70
CA MET A 1 79.84 16.92 4.78
C MET A 1 78.58 16.00 4.98
N ASN A 2 77.78 16.36 5.98
CA ASN A 2 76.63 15.55 6.41
C ASN A 2 75.38 16.21 5.89
N LEU A 3 74.76 15.52 4.93
CA LEU A 3 73.52 15.92 4.28
C LEU A 3 72.32 15.37 5.05
N ARG A 4 71.62 16.29 5.71
CA ARG A 4 70.19 16.33 5.90
C ARG A 4 69.52 15.02 6.31
N ASP A 5 69.40 14.83 7.59
CA ASP A 5 68.24 14.18 8.18
C ASP A 5 66.99 15.05 7.93
N ARG A 6 66.28 14.72 6.88
CA ARG A 6 64.92 15.20 6.69
C ARG A 6 64.04 14.53 7.73
N ASN A 7 63.84 15.24 8.82
CA ASN A 7 62.84 14.91 9.80
C ASN A 7 61.46 14.88 9.08
N ARG A 8 61.07 13.70 8.61
CA ARG A 8 59.70 13.48 8.14
C ARG A 8 58.84 13.49 9.39
N SER A 9 58.25 14.66 9.67
CA SER A 9 57.10 14.72 10.58
C SER A 9 56.12 13.70 10.09
N ALA A 10 55.94 12.59 10.83
CA ALA A 10 54.84 11.67 10.62
C ALA A 10 53.60 12.52 10.69
N ALA A 11 52.84 12.59 9.60
CA ALA A 11 51.57 13.27 9.58
C ALA A 11 50.69 12.54 10.58
N GLU A 12 50.56 13.08 11.78
CA GLU A 12 49.66 12.62 12.79
C GLU A 12 48.25 12.84 12.25
N ILE A 13 47.61 11.74 11.83
CA ILE A 13 46.22 11.80 11.38
C ILE A 13 45.40 12.15 12.61
N PRO A 14 44.66 13.27 12.62
CA PRO A 14 43.84 13.65 13.78
C PRO A 14 42.66 12.67 13.93
N THR A 15 42.85 11.66 14.74
CA THR A 15 41.84 10.63 15.04
C THR A 15 40.56 11.23 15.62
N SER A 16 40.67 12.36 16.32
CA SER A 16 39.54 13.13 16.83
C SER A 16 38.62 13.65 15.72
N SER A 17 39.19 14.16 14.63
CA SER A 17 38.41 14.66 13.49
C SER A 17 37.73 13.51 12.73
N MET A 18 38.38 12.35 12.64
CA MET A 18 37.77 11.17 12.02
C MET A 18 36.61 10.62 12.86
N ALA A 19 36.77 10.64 14.19
CA ALA A 19 35.69 10.20 15.09
C ALA A 19 34.49 11.15 15.01
N ASP A 20 34.68 12.45 14.90
CA ASP A 20 33.59 13.42 14.77
C ASP A 20 32.81 13.22 13.47
N ILE A 21 33.48 13.05 12.35
CA ILE A 21 32.83 12.76 11.06
C ILE A 21 32.04 11.45 11.12
N ALA A 22 32.63 10.40 11.70
CA ALA A 22 31.95 9.12 11.86
C ALA A 22 30.69 9.25 12.72
N PHE A 23 30.76 10.01 13.81
CA PHE A 23 29.63 10.25 14.71
C PHE A 23 28.53 11.05 14.01
N LEU A 24 28.85 12.09 13.28
CA LEU A 24 27.89 12.87 12.50
C LEU A 24 27.20 12.03 11.42
N LEU A 25 27.95 11.16 10.75
CA LEU A 25 27.37 10.22 9.77
C LEU A 25 26.40 9.24 10.41
N ILE A 26 26.73 8.70 11.58
CA ILE A 26 25.85 7.79 12.31
C ILE A 26 24.55 8.50 12.69
N ILE A 27 24.64 9.71 13.25
CA ILE A 27 23.44 10.51 13.59
C ILE A 27 22.63 10.84 12.34
N PHE A 28 23.29 11.22 11.26
CA PHE A 28 22.63 11.54 9.99
C PHE A 28 21.84 10.33 9.46
N PHE A 29 22.47 9.16 9.41
CA PHE A 29 21.77 7.93 8.98
C PHE A 29 20.68 7.51 9.95
N MET A 30 20.87 7.69 11.26
CA MET A 30 19.85 7.41 12.24
C MET A 30 18.62 8.31 12.06
N LEU A 31 18.83 9.62 11.84
CA LEU A 31 17.73 10.55 11.58
C LEU A 31 17.04 10.27 10.25
N THR A 32 17.81 10.02 9.19
CA THR A 32 17.22 9.73 7.87
C THR A 32 16.47 8.39 7.85
N ALA A 33 16.93 7.39 8.59
CA ALA A 33 16.23 6.11 8.71
C ALA A 33 14.84 6.26 9.36
N VAL A 34 14.68 7.15 10.33
CA VAL A 34 13.39 7.43 10.96
C VAL A 34 12.39 8.05 9.98
N PHE A 35 12.87 8.89 9.04
CA PHE A 35 12.01 9.45 7.97
C PHE A 35 11.78 8.50 6.80
N ALA A 36 12.50 7.39 6.74
CA ALA A 36 12.30 6.36 5.73
C ALA A 36 11.17 5.38 6.10
N THR A 37 10.59 5.47 7.29
CA THR A 37 9.28 4.89 7.54
C THR A 37 8.25 5.74 6.80
N THR A 38 8.23 5.61 5.49
CA THR A 38 7.07 5.94 4.72
C THR A 38 5.93 5.13 5.33
N GLU A 39 4.96 5.82 5.89
CA GLU A 39 3.62 5.29 6.02
C GLU A 39 3.09 5.13 4.58
N GLY A 40 3.75 4.25 3.81
CA GLY A 40 3.19 3.70 2.62
C GLY A 40 2.08 2.78 3.09
N LEU A 41 0.92 2.90 2.51
CA LEU A 41 -0.08 1.85 2.55
C LEU A 41 0.66 0.54 2.27
N GLU A 42 0.80 -0.31 3.29
CA GLU A 42 1.21 -1.69 3.08
C GLU A 42 0.10 -2.34 2.25
N PHE A 43 0.22 -2.17 0.94
CA PHE A 43 -0.41 -3.08 0.05
C PHE A 43 0.46 -4.35 0.12
N ASP A 44 0.04 -5.32 0.88
CA ASP A 44 0.42 -6.68 0.60
C ASP A 44 -0.11 -6.97 -0.81
N LEU A 45 0.69 -6.59 -1.81
CA LEU A 45 0.51 -7.15 -3.12
C LEU A 45 0.77 -8.65 -2.92
N PRO A 46 -0.22 -9.52 -3.14
CA PRO A 46 0.05 -10.94 -3.11
C PRO A 46 1.19 -11.16 -4.09
N GLU A 47 2.34 -11.60 -3.57
CA GLU A 47 3.34 -12.25 -4.40
C GLU A 47 2.57 -13.30 -5.21
N ASP A 48 3.02 -13.57 -6.44
CA ASP A 48 2.45 -14.60 -7.33
C ASP A 48 2.53 -16.00 -6.68
N ASP A 49 2.07 -16.09 -5.46
CA ASP A 49 1.90 -17.33 -4.74
C ASP A 49 0.64 -18.00 -5.33
N PRO A 50 0.78 -19.18 -5.96
CA PRO A 50 -0.34 -19.89 -6.54
C PRO A 50 -1.38 -20.37 -5.50
N THR A 51 -1.18 -20.07 -4.23
CA THR A 51 -2.23 -20.11 -3.22
C THR A 51 -3.16 -18.91 -3.42
N GLN A 52 -3.84 -18.88 -4.57
CA GLN A 52 -5.02 -18.07 -4.72
C GLN A 52 -5.88 -18.32 -3.48
N LEU A 53 -6.09 -17.26 -2.70
CA LEU A 53 -7.26 -17.21 -1.85
C LEU A 53 -8.40 -17.58 -2.78
N ASP A 54 -8.97 -18.76 -2.56
CA ASP A 54 -10.15 -19.23 -3.27
C ASP A 54 -11.33 -18.37 -2.79
N VAL A 55 -11.22 -17.08 -3.13
CA VAL A 55 -12.29 -16.12 -2.89
C VAL A 55 -13.39 -16.58 -3.82
N GLN A 56 -14.36 -17.26 -3.26
CA GLN A 56 -15.58 -17.56 -4.01
C GLN A 56 -16.24 -16.20 -4.28
N PRO A 57 -16.17 -15.70 -5.54
CA PRO A 57 -16.63 -14.35 -5.85
C PRO A 57 -18.11 -14.14 -5.57
N GLU A 58 -18.87 -15.23 -5.50
CA GLU A 58 -20.30 -15.21 -5.19
C GLU A 58 -20.60 -14.74 -3.75
N GLU A 59 -19.62 -14.80 -2.86
CA GLU A 59 -19.77 -14.36 -1.47
C GLU A 59 -19.16 -12.98 -1.21
N ALA A 60 -18.43 -12.40 -2.14
CA ALA A 60 -17.77 -11.11 -1.97
C ALA A 60 -18.74 -9.93 -2.10
N ILE A 61 -18.41 -8.82 -1.44
CA ILE A 61 -19.06 -7.54 -1.72
C ILE A 61 -18.35 -6.90 -2.91
N HIS A 62 -19.06 -6.63 -3.98
CA HIS A 62 -18.51 -6.01 -5.18
C HIS A 62 -18.74 -4.51 -5.19
N ILE A 63 -17.65 -3.74 -5.20
CA ILE A 63 -17.68 -2.29 -5.33
C ILE A 63 -17.08 -1.91 -6.67
N LYS A 64 -17.92 -1.38 -7.57
CA LYS A 64 -17.48 -0.84 -8.86
C LYS A 64 -17.52 0.69 -8.81
N ILE A 65 -16.39 1.33 -9.10
CA ILE A 65 -16.24 2.78 -9.13
C ILE A 65 -16.29 3.23 -10.58
N LEU A 66 -17.31 4.00 -10.93
CA LEU A 66 -17.54 4.51 -12.29
C LEU A 66 -17.01 5.95 -12.46
N GLY A 67 -16.92 6.73 -11.38
CA GLY A 67 -16.47 8.11 -11.36
C GLY A 67 -16.63 8.75 -10.00
N GLU A 68 -16.43 10.07 -9.93
CA GLU A 68 -16.64 10.83 -8.69
C GLU A 68 -18.10 10.72 -8.25
N GLY A 69 -18.29 10.21 -7.02
CA GLY A 69 -19.62 10.06 -6.42
C GLY A 69 -20.51 8.99 -7.08
N GLN A 70 -20.00 8.23 -8.03
CA GLN A 70 -20.74 7.17 -8.72
C GLN A 70 -20.14 5.81 -8.39
N HIS A 71 -20.73 5.14 -7.42
CA HIS A 71 -20.32 3.81 -6.97
C HIS A 71 -21.49 2.83 -7.18
N VAL A 72 -21.19 1.62 -7.55
CA VAL A 72 -22.15 0.53 -7.66
C VAL A 72 -21.68 -0.59 -6.74
N VAL A 73 -22.50 -0.91 -5.75
CA VAL A 73 -22.23 -1.96 -4.76
C VAL A 73 -23.26 -3.08 -4.95
N ASP A 74 -22.79 -4.29 -5.20
CA ASP A 74 -23.65 -5.46 -5.46
C ASP A 74 -24.79 -5.15 -6.46
N LYS A 75 -24.42 -4.51 -7.59
CA LYS A 75 -25.32 -4.07 -8.68
C LYS A 75 -26.27 -2.91 -8.31
N THR A 76 -26.17 -2.32 -7.13
CA THR A 76 -27.00 -1.20 -6.69
C THR A 76 -26.15 0.10 -6.67
N PRO A 77 -26.58 1.15 -7.37
CA PRO A 77 -25.88 2.44 -7.31
C PRO A 77 -26.05 3.06 -5.92
N MET A 78 -24.96 3.52 -5.33
CA MET A 78 -24.92 4.10 -3.99
C MET A 78 -23.91 5.24 -3.94
N THR A 79 -24.17 6.21 -3.04
CA THR A 79 -23.18 7.22 -2.66
C THR A 79 -22.12 6.61 -1.73
N LEU A 80 -20.99 7.31 -1.51
CA LEU A 80 -19.93 6.87 -0.60
C LEU A 80 -20.47 6.65 0.82
N GLU A 81 -21.39 7.52 1.26
CA GLU A 81 -21.99 7.47 2.60
C GLU A 81 -22.93 6.25 2.76
N GLU A 82 -23.77 6.01 1.77
CA GLU A 82 -24.70 4.85 1.74
C GLU A 82 -23.91 3.53 1.68
N MET A 83 -22.81 3.51 0.90
CA MET A 83 -21.91 2.36 0.82
C MET A 83 -21.30 2.04 2.18
N GLY A 84 -20.89 3.05 2.96
CA GLY A 84 -20.37 2.85 4.31
C GLY A 84 -21.36 2.11 5.21
N GLY A 85 -22.62 2.55 5.22
CA GLY A 85 -23.69 1.90 5.97
C GLY A 85 -23.97 0.46 5.50
N TYR A 86 -23.98 0.24 4.18
CA TYR A 86 -24.19 -1.07 3.59
C TYR A 86 -23.08 -2.05 3.95
N VAL A 87 -21.83 -1.65 3.78
CA VAL A 87 -20.66 -2.48 4.12
C VAL A 87 -20.64 -2.79 5.61
N GLN A 88 -20.90 -1.81 6.46
CA GLN A 88 -20.94 -2.02 7.91
C GLN A 88 -22.00 -3.06 8.30
N MET A 89 -23.19 -2.98 7.72
CA MET A 89 -24.25 -3.96 7.97
C MET A 89 -23.83 -5.36 7.52
N LYS A 90 -23.20 -5.49 6.36
CA LYS A 90 -22.71 -6.77 5.83
C LYS A 90 -21.59 -7.37 6.69
N MET A 91 -20.67 -6.54 7.16
CA MET A 91 -19.57 -6.96 8.05
C MET A 91 -20.09 -7.42 9.42
N GLN A 92 -21.18 -6.86 9.93
CA GLN A 92 -21.80 -7.35 11.15
C GLN A 92 -22.39 -8.75 11.00
N GLN A 93 -22.84 -9.11 9.81
CA GLN A 93 -23.36 -10.45 9.50
C GLN A 93 -22.25 -11.46 9.21
N SER A 94 -21.18 -11.02 8.56
CA SER A 94 -20.06 -11.85 8.13
C SER A 94 -18.76 -11.04 8.17
N PRO A 95 -18.01 -11.06 9.29
CA PRO A 95 -16.81 -10.23 9.48
C PRO A 95 -15.68 -10.53 8.49
N ASP A 96 -15.57 -11.76 8.02
CA ASP A 96 -14.53 -12.22 7.12
C ASP A 96 -14.88 -12.07 5.64
N LYS A 97 -16.04 -11.45 5.34
CA LYS A 97 -16.51 -11.31 3.97
C LYS A 97 -15.55 -10.47 3.13
N PRO A 98 -15.04 -10.98 2.00
CA PRO A 98 -14.12 -10.22 1.16
C PRO A 98 -14.84 -9.09 0.43
N VAL A 99 -14.13 -7.97 0.26
CA VAL A 99 -14.58 -6.81 -0.52
C VAL A 99 -13.70 -6.68 -1.75
N ILE A 100 -14.31 -6.65 -2.92
CA ILE A 100 -13.61 -6.51 -4.19
C ILE A 100 -13.87 -5.11 -4.73
N ILE A 101 -12.80 -4.34 -4.96
CA ILE A 101 -12.87 -2.99 -5.52
C ILE A 101 -12.46 -3.05 -6.99
N GLN A 102 -13.35 -2.68 -7.88
CA GLN A 102 -13.08 -2.53 -9.30
C GLN A 102 -13.21 -1.07 -9.70
N THR A 103 -12.19 -0.51 -10.38
CA THR A 103 -12.21 0.85 -10.92
C THR A 103 -12.23 0.81 -12.45
N GLU A 104 -12.97 1.70 -13.08
CA GLU A 104 -12.85 1.94 -14.51
C GLU A 104 -11.57 2.74 -14.83
N ALA A 105 -11.07 2.60 -16.06
CA ALA A 105 -9.80 3.19 -16.47
C ALA A 105 -9.77 4.74 -16.42
N ASN A 106 -10.93 5.37 -16.45
CA ASN A 106 -11.07 6.83 -16.47
C ASN A 106 -11.27 7.43 -15.07
N VAL A 107 -11.32 6.60 -14.03
CA VAL A 107 -11.54 7.07 -12.66
C VAL A 107 -10.24 7.65 -12.10
N PRO A 108 -10.26 8.89 -11.57
CA PRO A 108 -9.11 9.46 -10.88
C PRO A 108 -8.72 8.60 -9.67
N TYR A 109 -7.42 8.45 -9.45
CA TYR A 109 -6.88 7.61 -8.38
C TYR A 109 -7.40 7.98 -6.98
N PHE A 110 -7.59 9.28 -6.70
CA PHE A 110 -8.07 9.73 -5.40
C PHE A 110 -9.47 9.17 -5.05
N VAL A 111 -10.34 8.97 -6.05
CA VAL A 111 -11.68 8.39 -5.81
C VAL A 111 -11.59 6.95 -5.32
N MET A 112 -10.63 6.19 -5.84
CA MET A 112 -10.36 4.84 -5.35
C MET A 112 -9.83 4.86 -3.91
N ILE A 113 -8.97 5.83 -3.60
CA ILE A 113 -8.43 6.01 -2.25
C ILE A 113 -9.53 6.35 -1.25
N ASP A 114 -10.47 7.24 -1.60
CA ASP A 114 -11.60 7.59 -0.72
C ASP A 114 -12.42 6.35 -0.33
N VAL A 115 -12.68 5.47 -1.30
CA VAL A 115 -13.37 4.20 -1.04
C VAL A 115 -12.53 3.28 -0.17
N PHE A 116 -11.24 3.19 -0.45
CA PHE A 116 -10.33 2.35 0.32
C PHE A 116 -10.19 2.82 1.77
N ASP A 117 -10.07 4.13 1.99
CA ASP A 117 -9.99 4.72 3.34
C ASP A 117 -11.27 4.48 4.12
N LEU A 118 -12.44 4.57 3.47
CA LEU A 118 -13.71 4.22 4.09
C LEU A 118 -13.73 2.76 4.55
N LEU A 119 -13.27 1.82 3.70
CA LEU A 119 -13.21 0.41 4.05
C LEU A 119 -12.22 0.13 5.20
N LYS A 120 -11.07 0.81 5.22
CA LYS A 120 -10.11 0.73 6.31
C LYS A 120 -10.68 1.30 7.61
N TYR A 121 -11.41 2.41 7.54
CA TYR A 121 -12.10 2.98 8.70
C TYR A 121 -13.14 1.99 9.28
N LEU A 122 -13.84 1.25 8.42
CA LEU A 122 -14.78 0.20 8.81
C LEU A 122 -14.10 -1.11 9.24
N GLN A 123 -12.76 -1.14 9.30
CA GLN A 123 -11.95 -2.29 9.71
C GLN A 123 -12.15 -3.54 8.84
N VAL A 124 -12.45 -3.36 7.56
CA VAL A 124 -12.51 -4.47 6.61
C VAL A 124 -11.12 -5.05 6.43
N GLN A 125 -10.95 -6.34 6.70
CA GLN A 125 -9.66 -7.02 6.67
C GLN A 125 -9.32 -7.54 5.26
N ASN A 126 -10.31 -8.08 4.57
CA ASN A 126 -10.13 -8.74 3.28
C ASN A 126 -10.55 -7.80 2.13
N ILE A 127 -9.64 -6.95 1.67
CA ILE A 127 -9.86 -6.06 0.52
C ILE A 127 -9.03 -6.57 -0.66
N SER A 128 -9.65 -6.78 -1.81
CA SER A 128 -9.00 -7.21 -3.05
C SER A 128 -9.22 -6.18 -4.14
N ILE A 129 -8.15 -5.84 -4.85
CA ILE A 129 -8.18 -4.97 -6.02
C ILE A 129 -7.71 -5.79 -7.22
N PRO A 130 -8.64 -6.36 -8.01
CA PRO A 130 -8.27 -7.25 -9.09
C PRO A 130 -7.56 -6.50 -10.22
N THR A 131 -6.59 -7.17 -10.82
CA THR A 131 -5.95 -6.73 -12.06
C THR A 131 -6.89 -6.89 -13.26
N ARG A 132 -6.60 -6.22 -14.38
CA ARG A 132 -7.40 -6.37 -15.61
C ARG A 132 -7.48 -7.81 -16.08
N THR A 133 -6.39 -8.54 -15.96
CA THR A 133 -6.31 -9.96 -16.35
C THR A 133 -7.21 -10.85 -15.50
N GLU A 134 -7.30 -10.57 -14.21
CA GLU A 134 -8.20 -11.29 -13.30
C GLU A 134 -9.65 -10.97 -13.59
N ILE A 135 -9.98 -9.70 -13.85
CA ILE A 135 -11.33 -9.28 -14.22
C ILE A 135 -11.78 -9.97 -15.52
N GLU A 136 -10.92 -10.03 -16.55
CA GLU A 136 -11.23 -10.73 -17.81
C GLU A 136 -11.46 -12.22 -17.58
N ARG A 137 -10.64 -12.84 -16.73
CA ARG A 137 -10.80 -14.25 -16.37
C ARG A 137 -12.13 -14.49 -15.64
N TRP A 138 -12.49 -13.65 -14.70
CA TRP A 138 -13.74 -13.76 -13.94
C TRP A 138 -14.98 -13.50 -14.80
N LYS A 139 -14.90 -12.59 -15.77
CA LYS A 139 -15.94 -12.40 -16.80
C LYS A 139 -16.16 -13.65 -17.65
N ALA A 140 -15.08 -14.34 -17.99
CA ALA A 140 -15.16 -15.60 -18.73
C ALA A 140 -15.87 -16.72 -17.95
N PHE A 141 -15.85 -16.66 -16.61
CA PHE A 141 -16.58 -17.58 -15.73
C PHE A 141 -18.00 -17.08 -15.34
N GLY A 142 -18.45 -15.94 -15.90
CA GLY A 142 -19.78 -15.39 -15.62
C GLY A 142 -19.96 -14.77 -14.23
N ILE A 143 -18.86 -14.45 -13.56
CA ILE A 143 -18.85 -13.91 -12.20
C ILE A 143 -19.08 -12.39 -12.20
N PHE A 144 -18.71 -11.72 -13.30
CA PHE A 144 -18.94 -10.29 -13.54
C PHE A 144 -19.67 -10.08 -14.88
N GLU A 145 -20.75 -9.34 -14.84
CA GLU A 145 -21.37 -8.72 -16.01
C GLU A 145 -20.84 -7.29 -16.23
#